data_fc0b53a34059dca56fcd9e35994294bc
#
_entry.id   fc0b53a34059dca56fcd9e35994294bc
#
_cell.length_a   1.000
_cell.length_b   1.000
_cell.length_c   1.000
_cell.angle_alpha   90.00
_cell.angle_beta   90.00
_cell.angle_gamma   90.00
#
_symmetry.space_group_name_H-M   'P 1'
#
loop_
_entity.id
_entity.type
_entity.pdbx_description
1 polymer ?
#
loop_
_entity_poly.entity_id
_entity_poly.type
_entity_poly.pdbx_seq_one_letter_code
_entity_poly.pdbx_strand_id
1 'polypeptide(L)'
;MKTFVQFNKQLSIMRRNSKTSGKNMTAIPSKKEQLYQLIAAQPFISQQELADQLGLSRSAVAGHIAALIRDKRLLGRAYVLPDQRPVVCIGGANIDRKLRTLGPVQMGTSNPVSQHEAFGGVARNIAENLARLGMPTRLLCAVGDDAAGRSMLDHAQSVGIDVKACLQAAGMHSGSYTALLNDEGDMVLALAHMECCDA
;
A
#
# COMPACT_ATOMS: atom_id res chain seq x y z
N MET A 1 -27.67 0.97 24.13
CA MET A 1 -27.43 2.37 24.59
C MET A 1 -25.95 2.79 24.61
N LYS A 2 -24.98 1.91 24.89
CA LYS A 2 -23.53 2.27 24.88
C LYS A 2 -22.94 2.54 23.48
N THR A 3 -23.43 1.90 22.44
CA THR A 3 -22.90 2.02 21.05
C THR A 3 -23.23 3.34 20.36
N PHE A 4 -24.38 3.94 20.68
CA PHE A 4 -24.82 5.23 20.12
C PHE A 4 -24.00 6.42 20.64
N VAL A 5 -23.59 6.35 21.92
CA VAL A 5 -22.73 7.36 22.56
C VAL A 5 -21.32 7.32 21.98
N GLN A 6 -20.83 6.14 21.63
CA GLN A 6 -19.50 5.97 21.06
C GLN A 6 -19.44 6.46 19.60
N PHE A 7 -20.50 6.23 18.81
CA PHE A 7 -20.64 6.72 17.44
C PHE A 7 -20.70 8.27 17.39
N ASN A 8 -21.49 8.89 18.28
CA ASN A 8 -21.54 10.35 18.37
C ASN A 8 -20.21 10.96 18.87
N LYS A 9 -19.45 10.26 19.70
CA LYS A 9 -18.12 10.69 20.15
C LYS A 9 -17.10 10.64 19.01
N GLN A 10 -17.19 9.63 18.13
CA GLN A 10 -16.32 9.50 16.95
C GLN A 10 -16.64 10.54 15.87
N LEU A 11 -17.93 10.86 15.66
CA LEU A 11 -18.37 11.98 14.81
C LEU A 11 -17.90 13.34 15.34
N SER A 12 -17.86 13.52 16.67
CA SER A 12 -17.39 14.77 17.29
C SER A 12 -15.86 14.94 17.19
N ILE A 13 -15.10 13.85 17.18
CA ILE A 13 -13.63 13.84 16.98
C ILE A 13 -13.30 14.17 15.51
N MET A 14 -14.03 13.61 14.54
CA MET A 14 -13.86 13.95 13.13
C MET A 14 -14.18 15.43 12.83
N ARG A 15 -15.14 16.03 13.57
CA ARG A 15 -15.46 17.47 13.45
C ARG A 15 -14.38 18.40 14.01
N ARG A 16 -13.52 17.97 14.92
CA ARG A 16 -12.45 18.79 15.51
C ARG A 16 -11.17 18.83 14.67
N ASN A 17 -10.91 17.83 13.86
CA ASN A 17 -9.68 17.75 13.04
C ASN A 17 -9.80 18.42 11.66
N SER A 18 -10.95 19.05 11.31
CA SER A 18 -11.17 19.70 10.01
C SER A 18 -11.05 21.23 10.02
N LYS A 19 -10.39 21.83 11.02
CA LYS A 19 -10.21 23.29 11.11
C LYS A 19 -8.86 23.79 10.59
N THR A 20 -8.32 23.19 9.54
CA THR A 20 -7.23 23.83 8.77
C THR A 20 -7.25 23.36 7.33
N SER A 21 -7.89 24.10 6.48
CA SER A 21 -7.67 24.40 5.08
C SER A 21 -9.01 24.58 4.33
N GLY A 22 -9.08 25.64 3.54
CA GLY A 22 -10.25 26.25 2.98
C GLY A 22 -11.18 25.39 2.12
N LYS A 23 -12.46 25.78 2.18
CA LYS A 23 -13.55 25.52 1.23
C LYS A 23 -13.73 24.07 0.74
N ASN A 24 -14.41 23.26 1.58
CA ASN A 24 -15.39 22.31 1.08
C ASN A 24 -16.51 22.21 2.14
N MET A 25 -17.71 22.68 1.80
CA MET A 25 -18.93 22.41 2.56
C MET A 25 -19.07 20.89 2.63
N THR A 26 -18.92 20.32 3.82
CA THR A 26 -19.18 18.89 4.07
C THR A 26 -20.67 18.64 3.87
N ALA A 27 -21.04 18.20 2.68
CA ALA A 27 -22.39 17.75 2.40
C ALA A 27 -22.73 16.60 3.37
N ILE A 28 -23.88 16.69 4.04
CA ILE A 28 -24.40 15.62 4.88
C ILE A 28 -24.45 14.37 4.00
N PRO A 29 -23.83 13.23 4.39
CA PRO A 29 -23.82 12.04 3.54
C PRO A 29 -25.25 11.58 3.23
N SER A 30 -25.47 11.17 2.00
CA SER A 30 -26.80 10.69 1.56
C SER A 30 -27.27 9.54 2.45
N LYS A 31 -28.60 9.30 2.51
CA LYS A 31 -29.16 8.17 3.26
C LYS A 31 -28.59 6.83 2.79
N LYS A 32 -28.30 6.66 1.50
CA LYS A 32 -27.62 5.50 0.94
C LYS A 32 -26.21 5.35 1.51
N GLU A 33 -25.46 6.45 1.65
CA GLU A 33 -24.11 6.43 2.21
C GLU A 33 -24.11 6.15 3.72
N GLN A 34 -25.05 6.76 4.47
CA GLN A 34 -25.22 6.47 5.89
C GLN A 34 -25.56 5.00 6.12
N LEU A 35 -26.42 4.43 5.29
CA LEU A 35 -26.78 3.01 5.33
C LEU A 35 -25.58 2.11 5.05
N TYR A 36 -24.76 2.43 4.06
CA TYR A 36 -23.54 1.70 3.76
C TYR A 36 -22.56 1.71 4.94
N GLN A 37 -22.37 2.86 5.58
CA GLN A 37 -21.49 2.99 6.75
C GLN A 37 -21.99 2.17 7.96
N LEU A 38 -23.31 2.11 8.19
CA LEU A 38 -23.88 1.27 9.25
C LEU A 38 -23.66 -0.22 8.98
N ILE A 39 -23.87 -0.66 7.74
CA ILE A 39 -23.59 -2.04 7.32
C ILE A 39 -22.11 -2.37 7.46
N ALA A 40 -21.20 -1.45 7.08
CA ALA A 40 -19.77 -1.64 7.22
C ALA A 40 -19.32 -1.79 8.67
N ALA A 41 -19.97 -1.06 9.60
CA ALA A 41 -19.71 -1.16 11.03
C ALA A 41 -20.33 -2.38 11.68
N GLN A 42 -21.48 -2.85 11.16
CA GLN A 42 -22.26 -3.97 11.70
C GLN A 42 -22.81 -4.83 10.53
N PRO A 43 -22.03 -5.76 9.96
CA PRO A 43 -22.41 -6.52 8.77
C PRO A 43 -23.66 -7.42 8.95
N PHE A 44 -24.07 -7.70 10.19
CA PHE A 44 -25.24 -8.51 10.52
C PHE A 44 -26.46 -7.70 10.97
N ILE A 45 -26.42 -6.36 10.82
CA ILE A 45 -27.56 -5.49 11.17
C ILE A 45 -28.78 -5.83 10.30
N SER A 46 -29.95 -5.92 10.93
CA SER A 46 -31.18 -6.21 10.23
C SER A 46 -31.71 -5.00 9.44
N GLN A 47 -32.54 -5.25 8.41
CA GLN A 47 -33.17 -4.16 7.66
C GLN A 47 -34.12 -3.33 8.55
N GLN A 48 -34.70 -3.92 9.59
CA GLN A 48 -35.55 -3.19 10.53
C GLN A 48 -34.70 -2.22 11.37
N GLU A 49 -33.58 -2.67 11.93
CA GLU A 49 -32.67 -1.82 12.69
C GLU A 49 -32.10 -0.68 11.83
N LEU A 50 -31.77 -0.96 10.56
CA LEU A 50 -31.36 0.08 9.62
C LEU A 50 -32.46 1.12 9.36
N ALA A 51 -33.72 0.66 9.22
CA ALA A 51 -34.86 1.54 9.04
C ALA A 51 -35.06 2.45 10.25
N ASP A 52 -35.01 1.87 11.46
CA ASP A 52 -35.20 2.58 12.71
C ASP A 52 -34.07 3.61 12.97
N GLN A 53 -32.81 3.24 12.73
CA GLN A 53 -31.66 4.12 12.93
C GLN A 53 -31.61 5.29 11.92
N LEU A 54 -32.05 5.06 10.68
CA LEU A 54 -31.99 6.07 9.62
C LEU A 54 -33.28 6.88 9.47
N GLY A 55 -34.35 6.52 10.19
CA GLY A 55 -35.67 7.11 10.04
C GLY A 55 -36.24 6.86 8.62
N LEU A 56 -36.09 5.64 8.11
CA LEU A 56 -36.56 5.21 6.79
C LEU A 56 -37.59 4.11 6.92
N SER A 57 -38.41 3.93 5.85
CA SER A 57 -39.25 2.73 5.75
C SER A 57 -38.37 1.51 5.39
N ARG A 58 -38.80 0.31 5.78
CA ARG A 58 -38.13 -0.94 5.42
C ARG A 58 -38.00 -1.13 3.90
N SER A 59 -38.98 -0.67 3.13
CA SER A 59 -38.95 -0.70 1.67
C SER A 59 -37.89 0.23 1.08
N ALA A 60 -37.72 1.44 1.66
CA ALA A 60 -36.65 2.36 1.27
C ALA A 60 -35.26 1.77 1.57
N VAL A 61 -35.08 1.14 2.74
CA VAL A 61 -33.85 0.42 3.08
C VAL A 61 -33.57 -0.69 2.06
N ALA A 62 -34.56 -1.51 1.71
CA ALA A 62 -34.40 -2.57 0.71
C ALA A 62 -34.01 -2.00 -0.66
N GLY A 63 -34.58 -0.85 -1.07
CA GLY A 63 -34.21 -0.13 -2.30
C GLY A 63 -32.74 0.36 -2.29
N HIS A 64 -32.28 0.91 -1.18
CA HIS A 64 -30.88 1.34 -1.03
C HIS A 64 -29.91 0.16 -1.05
N ILE A 65 -30.25 -0.96 -0.40
CA ILE A 65 -29.46 -2.20 -0.42
C ILE A 65 -29.36 -2.73 -1.86
N ALA A 66 -30.46 -2.80 -2.59
CA ALA A 66 -30.46 -3.25 -3.99
C ALA A 66 -29.58 -2.34 -4.87
N ALA A 67 -29.62 -1.03 -4.65
CA ALA A 67 -28.75 -0.09 -5.34
C ALA A 67 -27.28 -0.33 -5.00
N LEU A 68 -26.92 -0.55 -3.72
CA LEU A 68 -25.55 -0.84 -3.31
C LEU A 68 -25.01 -2.17 -3.88
N ILE A 69 -25.89 -3.17 -4.02
CA ILE A 69 -25.53 -4.46 -4.67
C ILE A 69 -25.29 -4.23 -6.17
N ARG A 70 -26.15 -3.50 -6.85
CA ARG A 70 -25.97 -3.16 -8.27
C ARG A 70 -24.69 -2.37 -8.51
N ASP A 71 -24.36 -1.45 -7.60
CA ASP A 71 -23.14 -0.65 -7.64
C ASP A 71 -21.90 -1.43 -7.18
N LYS A 72 -22.02 -2.74 -6.91
CA LYS A 72 -20.97 -3.65 -6.41
C LYS A 72 -20.33 -3.20 -5.08
N ARG A 73 -20.99 -2.34 -4.33
CA ARG A 73 -20.57 -1.91 -3.00
C ARG A 73 -20.98 -2.92 -1.90
N LEU A 74 -21.98 -3.76 -2.18
CA LEU A 74 -22.35 -4.93 -1.40
C LEU A 74 -22.34 -6.15 -2.34
N LEU A 75 -21.83 -7.29 -1.87
CA LEU A 75 -21.70 -8.49 -2.69
C LEU A 75 -22.92 -9.45 -2.57
N GLY A 76 -23.86 -9.15 -1.68
CA GLY A 76 -25.03 -9.98 -1.47
C GLY A 76 -25.88 -9.57 -0.26
N ARG A 77 -26.92 -10.38 0.01
CA ARG A 77 -27.87 -10.10 1.10
C ARG A 77 -27.30 -10.32 2.51
N ALA A 78 -26.17 -11.01 2.65
CA ALA A 78 -25.42 -11.12 3.89
C ALA A 78 -24.52 -9.88 4.13
N TYR A 79 -24.74 -8.79 3.38
CA TYR A 79 -23.96 -7.54 3.44
C TYR A 79 -22.44 -7.76 3.39
N VAL A 80 -22.01 -8.70 2.54
CA VAL A 80 -20.60 -8.95 2.31
C VAL A 80 -20.00 -7.74 1.59
N LEU A 81 -19.10 -7.04 2.26
CA LEU A 81 -18.34 -5.96 1.67
C LEU A 81 -17.28 -6.55 0.72
N PRO A 82 -16.95 -5.86 -0.38
CA PRO A 82 -15.76 -6.21 -1.14
C PRO A 82 -14.58 -6.24 -0.18
N ASP A 83 -13.96 -7.39 -0.06
CA ASP A 83 -12.77 -7.55 0.77
C ASP A 83 -11.62 -6.79 0.07
N GLN A 84 -11.24 -5.66 0.65
CA GLN A 84 -10.05 -4.93 0.19
C GLN A 84 -8.78 -5.61 0.73
N ARG A 85 -8.68 -6.94 0.52
CA ARG A 85 -7.44 -7.64 0.86
C ARG A 85 -6.33 -7.10 -0.02
N PRO A 86 -5.21 -6.70 0.56
CA PRO A 86 -4.08 -6.28 -0.25
C PRO A 86 -3.54 -7.47 -1.04
N VAL A 87 -3.10 -7.21 -2.26
CA VAL A 87 -2.23 -8.14 -2.97
C VAL A 87 -0.93 -8.25 -2.19
N VAL A 88 -0.54 -9.47 -1.83
CA VAL A 88 0.70 -9.70 -1.07
C VAL A 88 1.81 -10.09 -2.04
N CYS A 89 2.86 -9.28 -2.09
CA CYS A 89 4.08 -9.54 -2.86
C CYS A 89 5.16 -10.02 -1.88
N ILE A 90 5.70 -11.22 -2.12
CA ILE A 90 6.72 -11.83 -1.25
C ILE A 90 7.99 -12.05 -2.07
N GLY A 91 9.16 -11.60 -1.57
CA GLY A 91 10.45 -11.83 -2.20
C GLY A 91 11.43 -10.69 -2.04
N GLY A 92 12.43 -10.62 -2.92
CA GLY A 92 13.57 -9.71 -2.78
C GLY A 92 13.25 -8.24 -2.99
N ALA A 93 13.97 -7.43 -2.22
CA ALA A 93 14.15 -6.01 -2.41
C ALA A 93 15.64 -5.70 -2.25
N ASN A 94 16.24 -4.97 -3.18
CA ASN A 94 17.68 -4.70 -3.20
C ASN A 94 17.96 -3.34 -3.87
N ILE A 95 19.20 -2.88 -3.75
CA ILE A 95 19.73 -1.74 -4.51
C ILE A 95 20.37 -2.25 -5.79
N ASP A 96 19.91 -1.78 -6.94
CA ASP A 96 20.53 -2.00 -8.24
C ASP A 96 21.51 -0.87 -8.57
N ARG A 97 22.79 -1.17 -8.75
CA ARG A 97 23.84 -0.23 -9.19
C ARG A 97 24.32 -0.60 -10.57
N LYS A 98 24.25 0.34 -11.49
CA LYS A 98 24.85 0.23 -12.83
C LYS A 98 26.05 1.18 -12.90
N LEU A 99 27.22 0.61 -13.08
CA LEU A 99 28.48 1.34 -13.26
C LEU A 99 28.89 1.18 -14.71
N ARG A 100 28.93 2.26 -15.47
CA ARG A 100 29.39 2.24 -16.86
C ARG A 100 30.74 2.96 -16.96
N THR A 101 31.77 2.28 -17.50
CA THR A 101 33.08 2.88 -17.69
C THR A 101 33.03 4.01 -18.72
N LEU A 102 33.86 5.03 -18.53
CA LEU A 102 33.97 6.18 -19.43
C LEU A 102 34.91 5.92 -20.60
N GLY A 103 35.51 4.74 -20.70
CA GLY A 103 36.37 4.25 -21.73
C GLY A 103 36.55 2.75 -21.61
N PRO A 104 37.38 2.10 -22.47
CA PRO A 104 37.63 0.68 -22.43
C PRO A 104 38.08 0.19 -21.05
N VAL A 105 37.52 -0.94 -20.58
CA VAL A 105 37.84 -1.52 -19.28
C VAL A 105 39.31 -1.93 -19.22
N GLN A 106 40.03 -1.44 -18.20
CA GLN A 106 41.42 -1.78 -17.93
C GLN A 106 41.53 -2.58 -16.66
N MET A 107 41.94 -3.86 -16.77
CA MET A 107 42.10 -4.74 -15.62
C MET A 107 43.31 -4.33 -14.75
N GLY A 108 43.17 -4.50 -13.43
CA GLY A 108 44.26 -4.23 -12.47
C GLY A 108 44.51 -2.76 -12.16
N THR A 109 43.63 -1.86 -12.61
CA THR A 109 43.71 -0.43 -12.33
C THR A 109 42.33 0.17 -12.04
N SER A 110 42.28 1.45 -11.64
CA SER A 110 41.00 2.18 -11.45
C SER A 110 40.42 2.60 -12.78
N ASN A 111 39.15 2.30 -12.97
CA ASN A 111 38.39 2.71 -14.13
C ASN A 111 37.38 3.81 -13.72
N PRO A 112 37.44 5.02 -14.29
CA PRO A 112 36.41 6.03 -14.08
C PRO A 112 35.04 5.53 -14.62
N VAL A 113 33.97 5.74 -13.85
CA VAL A 113 32.64 5.27 -14.19
C VAL A 113 31.59 6.38 -14.02
N SER A 114 30.52 6.29 -14.80
CA SER A 114 29.23 6.87 -14.44
C SER A 114 28.45 5.86 -13.63
N GLN A 115 27.72 6.33 -12.61
CA GLN A 115 26.92 5.46 -11.75
C GLN A 115 25.44 5.84 -11.85
N HIS A 116 24.59 4.82 -11.92
CA HIS A 116 23.15 4.92 -11.72
C HIS A 116 22.72 3.94 -10.63
N GLU A 117 21.89 4.42 -9.69
CA GLU A 117 21.37 3.62 -8.61
C GLU A 117 19.84 3.65 -8.65
N ALA A 118 19.19 2.52 -8.41
CA ALA A 118 17.75 2.37 -8.36
C ALA A 118 17.35 1.33 -7.32
N PHE A 119 16.14 1.42 -6.82
CA PHE A 119 15.56 0.36 -6.00
C PHE A 119 15.14 -0.80 -6.90
N GLY A 120 15.64 -1.99 -6.62
CA GLY A 120 15.40 -3.23 -7.34
C GLY A 120 14.68 -4.28 -6.51
N GLY A 121 14.71 -5.51 -7.03
CA GLY A 121 14.02 -6.66 -6.47
C GLY A 121 12.66 -6.91 -7.13
N VAL A 122 12.44 -8.15 -7.57
CA VAL A 122 11.25 -8.51 -8.36
C VAL A 122 9.97 -8.25 -7.57
N ALA A 123 9.89 -8.74 -6.33
CA ALA A 123 8.68 -8.57 -5.50
C ALA A 123 8.40 -7.09 -5.20
N ARG A 124 9.45 -6.31 -4.90
CA ARG A 124 9.35 -4.88 -4.65
C ARG A 124 8.86 -4.12 -5.89
N ASN A 125 9.38 -4.45 -7.07
CA ASN A 125 8.98 -3.82 -8.33
C ASN A 125 7.52 -4.15 -8.71
N ILE A 126 7.10 -5.41 -8.50
CA ILE A 126 5.69 -5.80 -8.69
C ILE A 126 4.79 -5.04 -7.73
N ALA A 127 5.16 -4.95 -6.44
CA ALA A 127 4.38 -4.24 -5.44
C ALA A 127 4.22 -2.75 -5.80
N GLU A 128 5.28 -2.10 -6.28
CA GLU A 128 5.22 -0.69 -6.69
C GLU A 128 4.29 -0.51 -7.89
N ASN A 129 4.37 -1.36 -8.91
CA ASN A 129 3.49 -1.26 -10.07
C ASN A 129 2.02 -1.45 -9.67
N LEU A 130 1.71 -2.43 -8.82
CA LEU A 130 0.34 -2.65 -8.31
C LEU A 130 -0.17 -1.45 -7.51
N ALA A 131 0.65 -0.90 -6.61
CA ALA A 131 0.29 0.26 -5.81
C ALA A 131 0.04 1.49 -6.70
N ARG A 132 0.88 1.73 -7.72
CA ARG A 132 0.70 2.82 -8.70
C ARG A 132 -0.55 2.65 -9.56
N LEU A 133 -1.03 1.41 -9.76
CA LEU A 133 -2.31 1.10 -10.39
C LEU A 133 -3.51 1.23 -9.44
N GLY A 134 -3.29 1.67 -8.20
CA GLY A 134 -4.34 1.87 -7.21
C GLY A 134 -4.79 0.59 -6.49
N MET A 135 -4.05 -0.51 -6.62
CA MET A 135 -4.35 -1.75 -5.92
C MET A 135 -3.80 -1.70 -4.49
N PRO A 136 -4.61 -2.01 -3.45
CA PRO A 136 -4.09 -2.21 -2.10
C PRO A 136 -2.99 -3.28 -2.13
N THR A 137 -1.78 -2.93 -1.71
CA THR A 137 -0.61 -3.81 -1.87
C THR A 137 0.20 -3.86 -0.58
N ARG A 138 0.65 -5.06 -0.22
CA ARG A 138 1.55 -5.33 0.89
C ARG A 138 2.80 -6.02 0.38
N LEU A 139 3.96 -5.54 0.82
CA LEU A 139 5.26 -6.16 0.53
C LEU A 139 5.74 -6.93 1.77
N LEU A 140 6.21 -8.15 1.54
CA LEU A 140 6.98 -8.95 2.48
C LEU A 140 8.35 -9.20 1.86
N CYS A 141 9.37 -8.55 2.41
CA CYS A 141 10.77 -8.73 2.02
C CYS A 141 11.66 -8.62 3.24
N ALA A 142 12.90 -9.05 3.11
CA ALA A 142 13.95 -8.75 4.08
C ALA A 142 14.86 -7.65 3.53
N VAL A 143 15.22 -6.71 4.39
CA VAL A 143 16.25 -5.67 4.15
C VAL A 143 17.17 -5.62 5.36
N GLY A 144 18.37 -5.07 5.19
CA GLY A 144 19.26 -4.82 6.32
C GLY A 144 18.77 -3.66 7.21
N ASP A 145 19.31 -3.55 8.41
CA ASP A 145 19.07 -2.42 9.32
C ASP A 145 19.95 -1.18 9.01
N ASP A 146 20.40 -1.08 7.76
CA ASP A 146 21.24 -0.02 7.24
C ASP A 146 20.44 1.14 6.60
N ALA A 147 21.14 2.17 6.13
CA ALA A 147 20.52 3.32 5.49
C ALA A 147 19.81 2.95 4.19
N ALA A 148 20.33 1.97 3.44
CA ALA A 148 19.75 1.50 2.18
C ALA A 148 18.40 0.81 2.42
N GLY A 149 18.32 -0.07 3.43
CA GLY A 149 17.08 -0.74 3.82
C GLY A 149 15.99 0.25 4.25
N ARG A 150 16.34 1.20 5.10
CA ARG A 150 15.41 2.26 5.51
C ARG A 150 14.90 3.05 4.31
N SER A 151 15.79 3.49 3.42
CA SER A 151 15.43 4.26 2.23
C SER A 151 14.52 3.48 1.28
N MET A 152 14.74 2.17 1.09
CA MET A 152 13.86 1.31 0.29
C MET A 152 12.46 1.20 0.88
N LEU A 153 12.35 1.00 2.20
CA LEU A 153 11.04 0.88 2.87
C LEU A 153 10.30 2.21 2.88
N ASP A 154 10.99 3.33 3.14
CA ASP A 154 10.40 4.67 3.10
C ASP A 154 9.86 5.01 1.71
N HIS A 155 10.63 4.70 0.66
CA HIS A 155 10.17 4.87 -0.71
C HIS A 155 8.96 3.99 -1.01
N ALA A 156 8.98 2.71 -0.64
CA ALA A 156 7.85 1.80 -0.84
C ALA A 156 6.59 2.33 -0.14
N GLN A 157 6.73 2.80 1.10
CA GLN A 157 5.62 3.40 1.85
C GLN A 157 5.10 4.68 1.18
N SER A 158 5.99 5.53 0.66
CA SER A 158 5.62 6.79 -0.01
C SER A 158 4.77 6.59 -1.26
N VAL A 159 4.91 5.45 -1.94
CA VAL A 159 4.09 5.07 -3.11
C VAL A 159 2.85 4.24 -2.76
N GLY A 160 2.54 4.10 -1.46
CA GLY A 160 1.30 3.47 -0.98
C GLY A 160 1.38 1.97 -0.70
N ILE A 161 2.59 1.39 -0.60
CA ILE A 161 2.76 -0.03 -0.25
C ILE A 161 2.74 -0.17 1.28
N ASP A 162 1.99 -1.15 1.81
CA ASP A 162 2.07 -1.56 3.21
C ASP A 162 3.33 -2.42 3.42
N VAL A 163 4.31 -1.86 4.15
CA VAL A 163 5.63 -2.47 4.43
C VAL A 163 5.75 -2.99 5.87
N LYS A 164 4.67 -2.98 6.65
CA LYS A 164 4.70 -3.34 8.09
C LYS A 164 5.15 -4.78 8.37
N ALA A 165 5.03 -5.65 7.37
CA ALA A 165 5.44 -7.05 7.45
C ALA A 165 6.85 -7.31 6.87
N CYS A 166 7.57 -6.26 6.44
CA CYS A 166 8.95 -6.39 6.00
C CYS A 166 9.87 -6.63 7.20
N LEU A 167 10.83 -7.54 7.03
CA LEU A 167 11.85 -7.85 8.04
C LEU A 167 13.01 -6.89 7.87
N GLN A 168 13.46 -6.28 8.97
CA GLN A 168 14.74 -5.59 9.04
C GLN A 168 15.73 -6.49 9.78
N ALA A 169 16.67 -7.08 9.04
CA ALA A 169 17.64 -8.03 9.56
C ALA A 169 18.76 -7.29 10.32
N ALA A 170 18.76 -7.45 11.65
CA ALA A 170 19.68 -6.74 12.52
C ALA A 170 21.16 -7.12 12.23
N GLY A 171 22.04 -6.13 12.12
CA GLY A 171 23.46 -6.31 11.85
C GLY A 171 23.80 -6.78 10.44
N MET A 172 22.82 -6.84 9.54
CA MET A 172 23.02 -7.22 8.14
C MET A 172 22.98 -6.01 7.21
N HIS A 173 23.61 -6.12 6.06
CA HIS A 173 23.49 -5.16 4.98
C HIS A 173 22.32 -5.51 4.05
N SER A 174 21.66 -4.49 3.53
CA SER A 174 20.61 -4.67 2.53
C SER A 174 21.16 -5.28 1.25
N GLY A 175 20.32 -6.06 0.57
CA GLY A 175 20.66 -6.67 -0.70
C GLY A 175 21.12 -5.64 -1.73
N SER A 176 22.13 -5.98 -2.51
CA SER A 176 22.60 -5.14 -3.60
C SER A 176 23.00 -5.97 -4.82
N TYR A 177 22.75 -5.42 -5.99
CA TYR A 177 23.19 -5.94 -7.28
C TYR A 177 23.98 -4.86 -8.02
N THR A 178 25.23 -5.12 -8.33
CA THR A 178 26.09 -4.17 -9.02
C THR A 178 26.49 -4.75 -10.37
N ALA A 179 26.09 -4.09 -11.46
CA ALA A 179 26.50 -4.42 -12.82
C ALA A 179 27.57 -3.43 -13.30
N LEU A 180 28.71 -3.96 -13.69
CA LEU A 180 29.75 -3.21 -14.40
C LEU A 180 29.54 -3.37 -15.91
N LEU A 181 29.38 -2.26 -16.60
CA LEU A 181 29.23 -2.16 -18.04
C LEU A 181 30.48 -1.51 -18.64
N ASN A 182 30.87 -1.95 -19.83
CA ASN A 182 31.90 -1.24 -20.62
C ASN A 182 31.34 0.06 -21.20
N ASP A 183 32.16 0.79 -21.93
CA ASP A 183 31.82 2.05 -22.60
C ASP A 183 30.85 1.85 -23.78
N GLU A 184 30.70 0.64 -24.29
CA GLU A 184 29.68 0.27 -25.30
C GLU A 184 28.32 -0.08 -24.65
N GLY A 185 28.32 -0.39 -23.35
CA GLY A 185 27.12 -0.72 -22.58
C GLY A 185 26.91 -2.23 -22.36
N ASP A 186 27.87 -3.06 -22.75
CA ASP A 186 27.83 -4.49 -22.51
C ASP A 186 28.23 -4.82 -21.08
N MET A 187 27.59 -5.84 -20.49
CA MET A 187 27.88 -6.27 -19.13
C MET A 187 29.22 -7.03 -19.09
N VAL A 188 30.19 -6.46 -18.35
CA VAL A 188 31.49 -7.06 -18.11
C VAL A 188 31.44 -8.00 -16.89
N LEU A 189 30.77 -7.56 -15.82
CA LEU A 189 30.70 -8.27 -14.54
C LEU A 189 29.44 -7.87 -13.80
N ALA A 190 28.85 -8.82 -13.07
CA ALA A 190 27.81 -8.56 -12.12
C ALA A 190 28.16 -9.16 -10.75
N LEU A 191 27.88 -8.41 -9.70
CA LEU A 191 28.11 -8.78 -8.30
C LEU A 191 26.80 -8.69 -7.54
N ALA A 192 26.41 -9.76 -6.87
CA ALA A 192 25.21 -9.81 -6.04
C ALA A 192 25.61 -10.08 -4.59
N HIS A 193 25.04 -9.28 -3.68
CA HIS A 193 25.12 -9.47 -2.23
C HIS A 193 23.68 -9.53 -1.72
N MET A 194 23.21 -10.71 -1.28
CA MET A 194 21.79 -10.95 -0.96
C MET A 194 21.61 -11.66 0.41
N GLU A 195 22.61 -11.65 1.27
CA GLU A 195 22.60 -12.41 2.55
C GLU A 195 21.38 -12.10 3.43
N CYS A 196 20.90 -10.86 3.45
CA CYS A 196 19.71 -10.50 4.23
C CYS A 196 18.42 -11.18 3.74
N CYS A 197 18.41 -11.75 2.51
CA CYS A 197 17.25 -12.46 1.99
C CYS A 197 17.20 -13.92 2.43
N ASP A 198 18.29 -14.45 2.98
CA ASP A 198 18.43 -15.83 3.45
C ASP A 198 18.26 -15.94 4.98
N ALA A 199 17.93 -14.83 5.65
CA ALA A 199 17.85 -14.70 7.10
C ALA A 199 16.50 -15.20 7.69
#